data_6d389abbf3322a22040133ad7dcfc62f
#
_entry.id   6d389abbf3322a22040133ad7dcfc62f
#
_cell.length_a   1.000
_cell.length_b   1.000
_cell.length_c   1.000
_cell.angle_alpha   90.00
_cell.angle_beta   90.00
_cell.angle_gamma   90.00
#
_symmetry.space_group_name_H-M   'P 1'
#
loop_
_entity.id
_entity.type
_entity.pdbx_description
1 polymer ?
#
loop_
_entity_poly.entity_id
_entity_poly.type
_entity_poly.pdbx_seq_one_letter_code
_entity_poly.pdbx_strand_id
1 'polypeptide(L)'
;GFPSFDAVEVQRIDYVMMLVYMFCGCVLAYFYETTHTVTGIIAGKIPGVVKEILAGLCLGVIGMLIPAVMFSGEEQMGVLMKEYAGYMAIALIGIAFLKIILTNLCIQFGLKGGHFFPVIFAGVCLGYGLAMLFFGQQGDSHVVFAAAIVTSTLLGGIMKKPLAVTMLLFLCFPVKTFIWIFIAAAVGSKCVKKMGKEV
;
A
#
# COMPACT_ATOMS: atom_id res chain seq x y z
N GLY A 1 13.03 -8.39 9.83
CA GLY A 1 13.85 -7.83 8.74
C GLY A 1 12.96 -7.32 7.62
N PHE A 2 13.50 -6.51 6.72
CA PHE A 2 12.71 -6.06 5.55
C PHE A 2 12.29 -7.26 4.70
N PRO A 3 11.02 -7.31 4.23
CA PRO A 3 10.58 -8.34 3.31
C PRO A 3 11.36 -8.22 2.00
N SER A 4 11.92 -9.32 1.53
CA SER A 4 12.67 -9.40 0.27
C SER A 4 11.90 -10.23 -0.73
N PHE A 5 11.58 -9.63 -1.86
CA PHE A 5 10.90 -10.29 -2.97
C PHE A 5 11.90 -11.01 -3.88
N ASP A 6 11.46 -12.14 -4.45
CA ASP A 6 12.28 -12.95 -5.35
C ASP A 6 12.55 -12.24 -6.69
N ALA A 7 13.51 -12.78 -7.45
CA ALA A 7 13.89 -12.22 -8.73
C ALA A 7 12.72 -12.24 -9.73
N VAL A 8 12.56 -11.13 -10.46
CA VAL A 8 11.49 -10.94 -11.45
C VAL A 8 12.05 -11.06 -12.85
N GLU A 9 11.39 -11.85 -13.69
CA GLU A 9 11.55 -11.81 -15.14
C GLU A 9 10.42 -10.99 -15.75
N VAL A 10 10.74 -9.72 -16.09
CA VAL A 10 9.76 -8.80 -16.65
C VAL A 10 9.47 -9.20 -18.11
N GLN A 11 8.22 -9.49 -18.41
CA GLN A 11 7.74 -9.82 -19.74
C GLN A 11 7.23 -8.58 -20.48
N ARG A 12 7.08 -8.67 -21.82
CA ARG A 12 6.59 -7.53 -22.62
C ARG A 12 5.22 -7.03 -22.20
N ILE A 13 4.36 -7.94 -21.73
CA ILE A 13 3.01 -7.60 -21.27
C ILE A 13 3.03 -6.77 -19.99
N ASP A 14 4.02 -6.95 -19.12
CA ASP A 14 4.17 -6.19 -17.88
C ASP A 14 4.37 -4.70 -18.13
N TYR A 15 5.06 -4.34 -19.24
CA TYR A 15 5.25 -2.94 -19.61
C TYR A 15 3.93 -2.26 -20.01
N VAL A 16 3.02 -3.00 -20.65
CA VAL A 16 1.69 -2.49 -20.99
C VAL A 16 0.85 -2.37 -19.72
N MET A 17 0.90 -3.39 -18.88
CA MET A 17 0.17 -3.42 -17.61
C MET A 17 0.70 -2.39 -16.60
N MET A 18 1.94 -1.95 -16.73
CA MET A 18 2.54 -0.94 -15.87
C MET A 18 1.71 0.36 -15.82
N LEU A 19 1.09 0.76 -16.94
CA LEU A 19 0.21 1.92 -16.99
C LEU A 19 -1.03 1.73 -16.11
N VAL A 20 -1.63 0.54 -16.14
CA VAL A 20 -2.77 0.16 -15.30
C VAL A 20 -2.37 0.14 -13.84
N TYR A 21 -1.22 -0.45 -13.51
CA TYR A 21 -0.68 -0.51 -12.15
C TYR A 21 -0.38 0.89 -11.60
N MET A 22 0.23 1.77 -12.40
CA MET A 22 0.45 3.17 -12.00
C MET A 22 -0.86 3.93 -11.80
N PHE A 23 -1.85 3.72 -12.67
CA PHE A 23 -3.16 4.34 -12.49
C PHE A 23 -3.83 3.89 -11.18
N CYS A 24 -3.88 2.58 -10.92
CA CYS A 24 -4.44 2.04 -9.68
C CYS A 24 -3.65 2.50 -8.44
N GLY A 25 -2.32 2.59 -8.53
CA GLY A 25 -1.48 3.17 -7.49
C GLY A 25 -1.79 4.64 -7.20
N CYS A 26 -2.05 5.45 -8.24
CA CYS A 26 -2.49 6.84 -8.08
C CYS A 26 -3.88 6.92 -7.43
N VAL A 27 -4.81 6.06 -7.81
CA VAL A 27 -6.14 5.98 -7.18
C VAL A 27 -6.02 5.66 -5.69
N LEU A 28 -5.19 4.68 -5.33
CA LEU A 28 -4.97 4.32 -3.94
C LEU A 28 -4.27 5.44 -3.15
N ALA A 29 -3.34 6.17 -3.77
CA ALA A 29 -2.69 7.32 -3.16
C ALA A 29 -3.66 8.49 -2.95
N TYR A 30 -4.54 8.76 -3.91
CA TYR A 30 -5.60 9.74 -3.75
C TYR A 30 -6.59 9.33 -2.65
N PHE A 31 -6.94 8.06 -2.58
CA PHE A 31 -7.75 7.50 -1.51
C PHE A 31 -7.09 7.65 -0.13
N TYR A 32 -5.75 7.45 -0.04
CA TYR A 32 -4.99 7.69 1.19
C TYR A 32 -5.11 9.16 1.64
N GLU A 33 -4.86 10.13 0.75
CA GLU A 33 -4.95 11.55 1.07
C GLU A 33 -6.38 11.96 1.50
N THR A 34 -7.39 11.41 0.82
CA THR A 34 -8.81 11.66 1.16
C THR A 34 -9.15 11.12 2.54
N THR A 35 -8.81 9.86 2.82
CA THR A 35 -9.07 9.23 4.12
C THR A 35 -8.28 9.90 5.24
N HIS A 36 -7.03 10.32 4.97
CA HIS A 36 -6.21 11.07 5.91
C HIS A 36 -6.88 12.39 6.30
N THR A 37 -7.38 13.14 5.34
CA THR A 37 -8.07 14.41 5.58
C THR A 37 -9.38 14.21 6.33
N VAL A 38 -10.20 13.24 5.91
CA VAL A 38 -11.49 12.96 6.56
C VAL A 38 -11.31 12.48 8.00
N THR A 39 -10.40 11.54 8.24
CA THR A 39 -10.12 11.05 9.59
C THR A 39 -9.54 12.14 10.48
N GLY A 40 -8.73 13.06 9.92
CA GLY A 40 -8.22 14.22 10.64
C GLY A 40 -9.31 15.19 11.09
N ILE A 41 -10.28 15.48 10.21
CA ILE A 41 -11.44 16.31 10.55
C ILE A 41 -12.28 15.67 11.65
N ILE A 42 -12.51 14.36 11.59
CA ILE A 42 -13.25 13.62 12.59
C ILE A 42 -12.50 13.62 13.93
N ALA A 43 -11.20 13.31 13.89
CA ALA A 43 -10.35 13.28 15.08
C ALA A 43 -10.27 14.62 15.80
N GLY A 44 -10.32 15.73 15.05
CA GLY A 44 -10.33 17.08 15.61
C GLY A 44 -11.58 17.42 16.44
N LYS A 45 -12.67 16.67 16.26
CA LYS A 45 -13.96 16.85 16.99
C LYS A 45 -14.07 15.98 18.24
N ILE A 46 -13.17 15.04 18.47
CA ILE A 46 -13.24 14.04 19.53
C ILE A 46 -12.14 14.32 20.57
N PRO A 47 -12.47 14.27 21.90
CA PRO A 47 -11.47 14.42 22.95
C PRO A 47 -10.34 13.39 22.85
N GLY A 48 -9.11 13.79 23.22
CA GLY A 48 -7.89 13.00 23.00
C GLY A 48 -7.98 11.53 23.46
N VAL A 49 -8.34 11.29 24.73
CA VAL A 49 -8.43 9.94 25.29
C VAL A 49 -9.51 9.10 24.60
N VAL A 50 -10.65 9.69 24.26
CA VAL A 50 -11.75 8.97 23.62
C VAL A 50 -11.37 8.50 22.22
N LYS A 51 -10.67 9.33 21.43
CA LYS A 51 -10.26 8.95 20.09
C LYS A 51 -9.24 7.80 20.09
N GLU A 52 -8.31 7.79 21.05
CA GLU A 52 -7.33 6.70 21.20
C GLU A 52 -8.02 5.36 21.52
N ILE A 53 -9.01 5.37 22.43
CA ILE A 53 -9.81 4.20 22.77
C ILE A 53 -10.60 3.70 21.55
N LEU A 54 -11.25 4.62 20.81
CA LEU A 54 -12.01 4.28 19.61
C LEU A 54 -11.13 3.66 18.53
N ALA A 55 -9.93 4.20 18.31
CA ALA A 55 -8.99 3.65 17.33
C ALA A 55 -8.52 2.24 17.74
N GLY A 56 -8.20 2.03 19.01
CA GLY A 56 -7.82 0.72 19.53
C GLY A 56 -8.95 -0.30 19.40
N LEU A 57 -10.19 0.11 19.71
CA LEU A 57 -11.38 -0.75 19.58
C LEU A 57 -11.65 -1.12 18.10
N CYS A 58 -11.61 -0.14 17.20
CA CYS A 58 -11.78 -0.38 15.76
C CYS A 58 -10.71 -1.34 15.24
N LEU A 59 -9.43 -1.11 15.59
CA LEU A 59 -8.32 -1.96 15.18
C LEU A 59 -8.50 -3.38 15.74
N GLY A 60 -8.89 -3.52 17.00
CA GLY A 60 -9.12 -4.81 17.64
C GLY A 60 -10.26 -5.59 16.99
N VAL A 61 -11.43 -4.98 16.82
CA VAL A 61 -12.60 -5.63 16.20
C VAL A 61 -12.30 -6.04 14.74
N ILE A 62 -11.77 -5.13 13.95
CA ILE A 62 -11.47 -5.43 12.54
C ILE A 62 -10.33 -6.45 12.42
N GLY A 63 -9.33 -6.36 13.29
CA GLY A 63 -8.22 -7.31 13.33
C GLY A 63 -8.63 -8.72 13.74
N MET A 64 -9.66 -8.87 14.59
CA MET A 64 -10.24 -10.19 14.91
C MET A 64 -10.96 -10.79 13.70
N LEU A 65 -11.61 -9.97 12.87
CA LEU A 65 -12.34 -10.43 11.68
C LEU A 65 -11.40 -10.69 10.50
N ILE A 66 -10.39 -9.84 10.33
CA ILE A 66 -9.42 -9.90 9.21
C ILE A 66 -8.01 -9.74 9.77
N PRO A 67 -7.36 -10.81 10.25
CA PRO A 67 -6.02 -10.73 10.85
C PRO A 67 -4.96 -10.09 9.93
N ALA A 68 -5.13 -10.21 8.62
CA ALA A 68 -4.23 -9.62 7.62
C ALA A 68 -4.10 -8.09 7.71
N VAL A 69 -5.09 -7.38 8.28
CA VAL A 69 -5.04 -5.92 8.41
C VAL A 69 -4.44 -5.44 9.73
N MET A 70 -4.12 -6.35 10.66
CA MET A 70 -3.51 -5.98 11.95
C MET A 70 -2.08 -5.47 11.79
N PHE A 71 -1.60 -4.74 12.77
CA PHE A 71 -0.23 -4.26 12.96
C PHE A 71 0.40 -3.57 11.73
N SER A 72 1.73 -3.61 11.65
CA SER A 72 2.49 -2.98 10.56
C SER A 72 2.29 -3.63 9.19
N GLY A 73 1.93 -4.92 9.14
CA GLY A 73 1.83 -5.69 7.90
C GLY A 73 3.14 -6.36 7.47
N GLU A 74 4.23 -6.22 8.25
CA GLU A 74 5.53 -6.81 7.91
C GLU A 74 5.49 -8.34 7.93
N GLU A 75 4.94 -8.94 8.99
CA GLU A 75 4.76 -10.40 9.10
C GLU A 75 3.73 -10.89 8.08
N GLN A 76 2.62 -10.17 7.94
CA GLN A 76 1.55 -10.51 6.98
C GLN A 76 2.04 -10.44 5.53
N MET A 77 2.99 -9.56 5.22
CA MET A 77 3.63 -9.51 3.90
C MET A 77 4.42 -10.79 3.61
N GLY A 78 5.16 -11.32 4.61
CA GLY A 78 5.87 -12.60 4.49
C GLY A 78 4.93 -13.79 4.26
N VAL A 79 3.76 -13.79 4.89
CA VAL A 79 2.71 -14.80 4.67
C VAL A 79 2.09 -14.62 3.27
N LEU A 80 1.73 -13.39 2.90
CA LEU A 80 1.15 -13.09 1.59
C LEU A 80 2.06 -13.53 0.45
N MET A 81 3.37 -13.28 0.54
CA MET A 81 4.34 -13.68 -0.50
C MET A 81 4.36 -15.20 -0.75
N LYS A 82 4.07 -16.00 0.27
CA LYS A 82 4.09 -17.46 0.18
C LYS A 82 2.73 -18.07 -0.16
N GLU A 83 1.66 -17.44 0.28
CA GLU A 83 0.31 -18.00 0.29
C GLU A 83 -0.69 -17.17 -0.53
N TYR A 84 -0.22 -16.21 -1.35
CA TYR A 84 -1.09 -15.31 -2.10
C TYR A 84 -2.10 -16.05 -2.99
N ALA A 85 -1.73 -17.21 -3.53
CA ALA A 85 -2.60 -18.05 -4.36
C ALA A 85 -3.83 -18.58 -3.61
N GLY A 86 -3.78 -18.62 -2.27
CA GLY A 86 -4.93 -19.00 -1.44
C GLY A 86 -5.95 -17.87 -1.24
N TYR A 87 -5.62 -16.64 -1.62
CA TYR A 87 -6.52 -15.51 -1.49
C TYR A 87 -7.28 -15.26 -2.79
N MET A 88 -8.50 -14.73 -2.67
CA MET A 88 -9.23 -14.19 -3.83
C MET A 88 -8.65 -12.83 -4.22
N ALA A 89 -8.47 -12.58 -5.52
CA ALA A 89 -7.95 -11.31 -6.03
C ALA A 89 -8.73 -10.09 -5.49
N ILE A 90 -10.07 -10.18 -5.47
CA ILE A 90 -10.95 -9.12 -4.96
C ILE A 90 -10.75 -8.91 -3.44
N ALA A 91 -10.49 -9.98 -2.68
CA ALA A 91 -10.23 -9.87 -1.25
C ALA A 91 -8.93 -9.11 -0.98
N LEU A 92 -7.85 -9.35 -1.74
CA LEU A 92 -6.60 -8.60 -1.63
C LEU A 92 -6.78 -7.12 -1.96
N ILE A 93 -7.56 -6.80 -2.98
CA ILE A 93 -7.90 -5.42 -3.31
C ILE A 93 -8.67 -4.77 -2.15
N GLY A 94 -9.67 -5.46 -1.59
CA GLY A 94 -10.42 -4.98 -0.43
C GLY A 94 -9.54 -4.75 0.81
N ILE A 95 -8.61 -5.67 1.10
CA ILE A 95 -7.63 -5.55 2.18
C ILE A 95 -6.75 -4.30 1.99
N ALA A 96 -6.33 -3.99 0.75
CA ALA A 96 -5.52 -2.81 0.47
C ALA A 96 -6.24 -1.51 0.89
N PHE A 97 -7.49 -1.33 0.49
CA PHE A 97 -8.29 -0.15 0.84
C PHE A 97 -8.59 -0.09 2.34
N LEU A 98 -8.97 -1.22 2.93
CA LEU A 98 -9.26 -1.30 4.37
C LEU A 98 -8.01 -0.97 5.21
N LYS A 99 -6.84 -1.45 4.79
CA LYS A 99 -5.56 -1.14 5.44
C LYS A 99 -5.25 0.34 5.44
N ILE A 100 -5.50 1.04 4.32
CA ILE A 100 -5.33 2.49 4.22
C ILE A 100 -6.25 3.22 5.19
N ILE A 101 -7.54 2.84 5.27
CA ILE A 101 -8.49 3.44 6.20
C ILE A 101 -8.01 3.28 7.64
N LEU A 102 -7.69 2.04 8.05
CA LEU A 102 -7.25 1.75 9.41
C LEU A 102 -5.95 2.46 9.77
N THR A 103 -4.99 2.53 8.84
CA THR A 103 -3.73 3.24 9.06
C THR A 103 -3.97 4.72 9.32
N ASN A 104 -4.75 5.37 8.48
CA ASN A 104 -5.08 6.79 8.65
C ASN A 104 -5.89 7.05 9.93
N LEU A 105 -6.84 6.17 10.24
CA LEU A 105 -7.61 6.26 11.47
C LEU A 105 -6.69 6.15 12.70
N CYS A 106 -5.82 5.15 12.75
CA CYS A 106 -4.89 4.98 13.87
C CYS A 106 -3.99 6.19 14.07
N ILE A 107 -3.41 6.73 12.99
CA ILE A 107 -2.50 7.88 13.04
C ILE A 107 -3.24 9.13 13.52
N GLN A 108 -4.36 9.46 12.91
CA GLN A 108 -5.13 10.68 13.23
C GLN A 108 -5.77 10.64 14.63
N PHE A 109 -6.05 9.44 15.10
CA PHE A 109 -6.61 9.24 16.45
C PHE A 109 -5.53 9.11 17.54
N GLY A 110 -4.25 9.27 17.19
CA GLY A 110 -3.15 9.42 18.15
C GLY A 110 -2.48 8.12 18.55
N LEU A 111 -2.77 7.00 17.90
CA LEU A 111 -2.02 5.77 18.13
C LEU A 111 -0.59 5.93 17.55
N LYS A 112 0.40 5.69 18.40
CA LYS A 112 1.81 5.77 18.01
C LYS A 112 2.18 4.57 17.14
N GLY A 113 2.55 4.81 15.89
CA GLY A 113 2.99 3.78 14.96
C GLY A 113 3.56 4.36 13.67
N GLY A 114 4.35 3.56 12.95
CA GLY A 114 4.86 3.93 11.63
C GLY A 114 3.80 3.73 10.56
N HIS A 115 3.72 4.64 9.61
CA HIS A 115 2.77 4.52 8.49
C HIS A 115 3.37 3.86 7.25
N PHE A 116 4.69 3.72 7.16
CA PHE A 116 5.36 3.22 5.96
C PHE A 116 5.01 1.77 5.65
N PHE A 117 5.23 0.86 6.60
CA PHE A 117 4.96 -0.56 6.39
C PHE A 117 3.50 -0.87 6.08
N PRO A 118 2.50 -0.30 6.79
CA PRO A 118 1.10 -0.48 6.44
C PRO A 118 0.77 -0.01 5.02
N VAL A 119 1.38 1.09 4.57
CA VAL A 119 1.18 1.61 3.20
C VAL A 119 1.86 0.72 2.17
N ILE A 120 3.08 0.23 2.43
CA ILE A 120 3.76 -0.74 1.56
C ILE A 120 2.90 -2.01 1.43
N PHE A 121 2.41 -2.55 2.55
CA PHE A 121 1.56 -3.73 2.55
C PHE A 121 0.27 -3.52 1.74
N ALA A 122 -0.39 -2.36 1.89
CA ALA A 122 -1.56 -2.02 1.09
C ALA A 122 -1.24 -1.97 -0.42
N GLY A 123 -0.10 -1.39 -0.80
CA GLY A 123 0.37 -1.35 -2.19
C GLY A 123 0.66 -2.76 -2.74
N VAL A 124 1.29 -3.61 -1.94
CA VAL A 124 1.56 -5.02 -2.30
C VAL A 124 0.25 -5.79 -2.48
N CYS A 125 -0.70 -5.67 -1.54
CA CYS A 125 -2.01 -6.33 -1.65
C CYS A 125 -2.76 -5.91 -2.92
N LEU A 126 -2.77 -4.61 -3.23
CA LEU A 126 -3.40 -4.12 -4.46
C LEU A 126 -2.68 -4.66 -5.70
N GLY A 127 -1.34 -4.62 -5.74
CA GLY A 127 -0.55 -5.13 -6.86
C GLY A 127 -0.78 -6.62 -7.10
N TYR A 128 -0.76 -7.43 -6.04
CA TYR A 128 -1.06 -8.86 -6.12
C TYR A 128 -2.50 -9.12 -6.59
N GLY A 129 -3.47 -8.43 -6.01
CA GLY A 129 -4.87 -8.56 -6.42
C GLY A 129 -5.08 -8.23 -7.89
N LEU A 130 -4.46 -7.16 -8.41
CA LEU A 130 -4.53 -6.79 -9.82
C LEU A 130 -3.86 -7.82 -10.72
N ALA A 131 -2.65 -8.26 -10.38
CA ALA A 131 -1.95 -9.27 -11.19
C ALA A 131 -2.72 -10.59 -11.24
N MET A 132 -3.27 -11.06 -10.12
CA MET A 132 -4.13 -12.24 -10.07
C MET A 132 -5.43 -12.08 -10.89
N LEU A 133 -5.99 -10.87 -10.94
CA LEU A 133 -7.19 -10.59 -11.72
C LEU A 133 -6.93 -10.72 -13.23
N PHE A 134 -5.74 -10.29 -13.69
CA PHE A 134 -5.39 -10.26 -15.12
C PHE A 134 -4.68 -11.53 -15.61
N PHE A 135 -3.84 -12.15 -14.78
CA PHE A 135 -2.99 -13.29 -15.16
C PHE A 135 -3.38 -14.60 -14.45
N GLY A 136 -4.33 -14.56 -13.51
CA GLY A 136 -4.68 -15.72 -12.69
C GLY A 136 -3.58 -16.06 -11.69
N GLN A 137 -3.62 -17.31 -11.18
CA GLN A 137 -2.72 -17.77 -10.11
C GLN A 137 -1.34 -18.26 -10.60
N GLN A 138 -1.07 -18.23 -11.89
CA GLN A 138 0.15 -18.81 -12.50
C GLN A 138 1.27 -17.79 -12.77
N GLY A 139 1.17 -16.58 -12.22
CA GLY A 139 2.03 -15.49 -12.62
C GLY A 139 2.95 -14.96 -11.50
N ASP A 140 3.79 -15.81 -10.86
CA ASP A 140 4.66 -15.37 -9.75
C ASP A 140 5.51 -14.13 -10.07
N SER A 141 6.09 -14.05 -11.27
CA SER A 141 6.87 -12.89 -11.67
C SER A 141 6.00 -11.65 -11.91
N HIS A 142 4.78 -11.80 -12.43
CA HIS A 142 3.85 -10.70 -12.67
C HIS A 142 3.37 -10.05 -11.38
N VAL A 143 3.11 -10.85 -10.33
CA VAL A 143 2.63 -10.31 -9.03
C VAL A 143 3.69 -9.45 -8.35
N VAL A 144 4.97 -9.84 -8.39
CA VAL A 144 6.05 -9.05 -7.79
C VAL A 144 6.27 -7.74 -8.54
N PHE A 145 6.24 -7.76 -9.88
CA PHE A 145 6.35 -6.54 -10.68
C PHE A 145 5.17 -5.59 -10.44
N ALA A 146 3.94 -6.12 -10.43
CA ALA A 146 2.74 -5.34 -10.13
C ALA A 146 2.81 -4.70 -8.73
N ALA A 147 3.22 -5.47 -7.72
CA ALA A 147 3.42 -4.97 -6.37
C ALA A 147 4.45 -3.84 -6.32
N ALA A 148 5.59 -3.99 -7.02
CA ALA A 148 6.63 -2.97 -7.08
C ALA A 148 6.10 -1.66 -7.68
N ILE A 149 5.37 -1.72 -8.80
CA ILE A 149 4.86 -0.55 -9.50
C ILE A 149 3.73 0.14 -8.71
N VAL A 150 2.76 -0.62 -8.20
CA VAL A 150 1.65 -0.05 -7.41
C VAL A 150 2.18 0.59 -6.14
N THR A 151 3.05 -0.10 -5.39
CA THR A 151 3.60 0.42 -4.13
C THR A 151 4.46 1.66 -4.35
N SER A 152 5.29 1.68 -5.40
CA SER A 152 6.12 2.85 -5.70
C SER A 152 5.29 4.06 -6.15
N THR A 153 4.24 3.84 -6.92
CA THR A 153 3.32 4.92 -7.31
C THR A 153 2.57 5.48 -6.10
N LEU A 154 2.06 4.59 -5.24
CA LEU A 154 1.37 4.95 -4.00
C LEU A 154 2.28 5.79 -3.09
N LEU A 155 3.46 5.29 -2.76
CA LEU A 155 4.42 6.01 -1.91
C LEU A 155 4.92 7.30 -2.57
N GLY A 156 5.15 7.30 -3.88
CA GLY A 156 5.48 8.52 -4.63
C GLY A 156 4.41 9.59 -4.49
N GLY A 157 3.14 9.19 -4.55
CA GLY A 157 1.98 10.06 -4.34
C GLY A 157 1.92 10.67 -2.94
N ILE A 158 2.24 9.88 -1.92
CA ILE A 158 2.20 10.30 -0.50
C ILE A 158 3.43 11.13 -0.13
N MET A 159 4.63 10.60 -0.38
CA MET A 159 5.90 11.22 0.06
C MET A 159 6.35 12.39 -0.79
N LYS A 160 5.95 12.48 -2.07
CA LYS A 160 6.39 13.49 -3.04
C LYS A 160 7.90 13.54 -3.28
N LYS A 161 8.61 12.49 -2.94
CA LYS A 161 10.08 12.37 -3.08
C LYS A 161 10.45 11.08 -3.79
N PRO A 162 10.41 11.04 -5.14
CA PRO A 162 10.59 9.80 -5.91
C PRO A 162 11.90 9.06 -5.60
N LEU A 163 13.00 9.81 -5.44
CA LEU A 163 14.30 9.22 -5.15
C LEU A 163 14.31 8.51 -3.78
N ALA A 164 13.73 9.15 -2.75
CA ALA A 164 13.66 8.56 -1.41
C ALA A 164 12.80 7.28 -1.41
N VAL A 165 11.67 7.30 -2.14
CA VAL A 165 10.82 6.12 -2.32
C VAL A 165 11.57 4.99 -3.00
N THR A 166 12.33 5.31 -4.07
CA THR A 166 13.10 4.31 -4.81
C THR A 166 14.16 3.66 -3.94
N MET A 167 14.89 4.44 -3.16
CA MET A 167 15.91 3.94 -2.24
C MET A 167 15.30 3.08 -1.13
N LEU A 168 14.13 3.47 -0.60
CA LEU A 168 13.40 2.68 0.39
C LEU A 168 12.96 1.33 -0.18
N LEU A 169 12.35 1.32 -1.35
CA LEU A 169 11.82 0.12 -1.98
C LEU A 169 12.92 -0.78 -2.58
N PHE A 170 14.11 -0.23 -2.85
CA PHE A 170 15.27 -1.01 -3.24
C PHE A 170 15.67 -2.07 -2.19
N LEU A 171 15.35 -1.83 -0.92
CA LEU A 171 15.60 -2.80 0.16
C LEU A 171 14.61 -3.99 0.13
N CYS A 172 13.46 -3.82 -0.54
CA CYS A 172 12.39 -4.81 -0.58
C CYS A 172 12.33 -5.54 -1.94
N PHE A 173 12.50 -4.82 -3.04
CA PHE A 173 12.27 -5.32 -4.40
C PHE A 173 13.57 -5.60 -5.16
N PRO A 174 13.54 -6.54 -6.14
CA PRO A 174 14.73 -6.89 -6.92
C PRO A 174 15.33 -5.70 -7.68
N VAL A 175 16.67 -5.69 -7.81
CA VAL A 175 17.42 -4.62 -8.48
C VAL A 175 16.94 -4.36 -9.91
N LYS A 176 16.49 -5.38 -10.62
CA LYS A 176 15.97 -5.27 -12.01
C LYS A 176 14.75 -4.34 -12.12
N THR A 177 14.03 -4.13 -11.03
CA THR A 177 12.83 -3.25 -10.99
C THR A 177 13.17 -1.79 -10.66
N PHE A 178 14.40 -1.47 -10.32
CA PHE A 178 14.83 -0.16 -9.81
C PHE A 178 14.40 1.03 -10.68
N ILE A 179 14.66 0.95 -11.99
CA ILE A 179 14.31 2.03 -12.94
C ILE A 179 12.79 2.21 -13.00
N TRP A 180 12.04 1.12 -13.01
CA TRP A 180 10.59 1.14 -13.09
C TRP A 180 9.94 1.66 -11.81
N ILE A 181 10.50 1.31 -10.65
CA ILE A 181 10.13 1.87 -9.35
C ILE A 181 10.31 3.39 -9.34
N PHE A 182 11.45 3.89 -9.86
CA PHE A 182 11.70 5.33 -9.92
C PHE A 182 10.69 6.05 -10.84
N ILE A 183 10.43 5.52 -12.03
CA ILE A 183 9.45 6.08 -12.97
C ILE A 183 8.06 6.10 -12.33
N ALA A 184 7.63 4.99 -11.72
CA ALA A 184 6.33 4.87 -11.07
C ALA A 184 6.20 5.84 -9.88
N ALA A 185 7.23 5.96 -9.05
CA ALA A 185 7.26 6.93 -7.95
C ALA A 185 7.22 8.39 -8.44
N ALA A 186 7.90 8.70 -9.55
CA ALA A 186 7.88 10.02 -10.17
C ALA A 186 6.48 10.37 -10.70
N VAL A 187 5.81 9.41 -11.35
CA VAL A 187 4.41 9.56 -11.82
C VAL A 187 3.49 9.81 -10.63
N GLY A 188 3.54 8.98 -9.60
CA GLY A 188 2.73 9.15 -8.40
C GLY A 188 2.92 10.52 -7.75
N SER A 189 4.17 11.00 -7.66
CA SER A 189 4.49 12.29 -7.05
C SER A 189 3.89 13.49 -7.78
N LYS A 190 3.69 13.37 -9.10
CA LYS A 190 3.13 14.44 -9.94
C LYS A 190 1.62 14.37 -10.06
N CYS A 191 1.06 13.15 -10.17
CA CYS A 191 -0.36 12.94 -10.44
C CYS A 191 -1.24 13.17 -9.21
N VAL A 192 -0.75 12.88 -8.02
CA VAL A 192 -1.52 13.05 -6.78
C VAL A 192 -1.24 14.41 -6.17
N LYS A 193 -2.26 15.24 -5.98
CA LYS A 193 -2.13 16.51 -5.24
C LYS A 193 -2.38 16.23 -3.75
N LYS A 194 -1.59 16.84 -2.88
CA LYS A 194 -1.91 16.85 -1.44
C LYS A 194 -3.23 17.59 -1.23
N MET A 195 -4.19 16.92 -0.57
CA MET A 195 -5.50 17.50 -0.27
C MET A 195 -5.54 18.23 1.08
N GLY A 196 -4.45 18.28 1.83
CA GLY A 196 -4.35 19.04 3.06
C GLY A 196 -3.73 20.41 2.82
N LYS A 197 -4.41 21.49 3.22
CA LYS A 197 -3.77 22.76 3.48
C LYS A 197 -2.73 22.57 4.57
N GLU A 198 -1.53 23.12 4.36
CA GLU A 198 -0.64 23.47 5.45
C GLU A 198 -1.47 24.26 6.50
N VAL A 199 -1.63 23.67 7.67
CA VAL A 199 -2.07 24.36 8.88
C VAL A 199 -0.86 24.54 9.74
#